data_ab3a8378d2227174503832737fdb1a28
#
_entry.id   ab3a8378d2227174503832737fdb1a28
#
_cell.length_a   1.000
_cell.length_b   1.000
_cell.length_c   1.000
_cell.angle_alpha   90.00
_cell.angle_beta   90.00
_cell.angle_gamma   90.00
#
_symmetry.space_group_name_H-M   'P 1'
#
loop_
_entity.id
_entity.type
_entity.pdbx_description
1 polymer ?
#
loop_
_entity_poly.entity_id
_entity_poly.type
_entity_poly.pdbx_seq_one_letter_code
_entity_poly.pdbx_strand_id
1 'polypeptide(L)'
;MSNCNSIRLSAAIALLFVTTAAPAQSQNDPVVAENSTAKITRTEFEAEIQRIPSDLRGDMLASNKRVGDLLAQMLLRKSLANQAKSEKLDAIPVNAARVTNEAERVLAQLRVMQVEEAASAAFDAKRAANVARAREIYLADRERYRVPEEISASHILFDTKKHSNEEARKLAADARARIVAGADFNVVAKELSQDPSARENGGSLGWFPREKMDAAFSRGAFALKQTGDISEPVQSSFGWHIIRLEGRHPSRIKPFDEVQDEIVASLRKTYVDQQRDIILYAIRNDPATAINDPEVKNLLDRLSAPPAAEQAAKRDAPTPAKASN
;
A
#
# COMPACT_ATOMS: atom_id res chain seq x y z
N MET A 1 44.23 -30.01 32.03
CA MET A 1 43.69 -29.07 33.03
C MET A 1 43.45 -27.78 32.30
N SER A 2 42.28 -27.56 31.74
CA SER A 2 41.90 -26.35 31.03
C SER A 2 40.53 -25.91 31.53
N ASN A 3 40.53 -24.82 32.26
CA ASN A 3 39.33 -24.18 32.78
C ASN A 3 38.58 -23.46 31.62
N CYS A 4 37.41 -23.94 31.33
CA CYS A 4 36.47 -23.29 30.45
C CYS A 4 35.58 -22.34 31.26
N ASN A 5 35.84 -21.07 31.24
CA ASN A 5 35.05 -20.03 31.89
C ASN A 5 33.82 -19.71 31.03
N SER A 6 32.67 -20.26 31.37
CA SER A 6 31.38 -19.94 30.81
C SER A 6 30.84 -18.64 31.44
N ILE A 7 30.91 -17.55 30.69
CA ILE A 7 30.28 -16.27 31.03
C ILE A 7 28.76 -16.44 30.90
N ARG A 8 28.05 -16.57 32.02
CA ARG A 8 26.60 -16.48 32.08
C ARG A 8 26.21 -15.02 32.05
N LEU A 9 25.70 -14.57 30.91
CA LEU A 9 25.08 -13.23 30.75
C LEU A 9 23.66 -13.32 31.37
N SER A 10 23.54 -12.91 32.65
CA SER A 10 22.25 -12.77 33.32
C SER A 10 21.62 -11.44 32.85
N ALA A 11 20.69 -11.49 31.88
CA ALA A 11 19.84 -10.37 31.56
C ALA A 11 18.81 -10.18 32.68
N ALA A 12 19.07 -9.25 33.59
CA ALA A 12 18.09 -8.80 34.56
C ALA A 12 17.02 -7.97 33.83
N ILE A 13 15.87 -8.57 33.56
CA ILE A 13 14.66 -7.87 33.15
C ILE A 13 14.11 -7.19 34.42
N ALA A 14 14.36 -5.87 34.51
CA ALA A 14 13.71 -5.05 35.52
C ALA A 14 12.23 -4.91 35.15
N LEU A 15 11.37 -5.71 35.79
CA LEU A 15 9.92 -5.48 35.74
C LEU A 15 9.61 -4.16 36.48
N LEU A 16 9.45 -3.09 35.79
CA LEU A 16 8.81 -1.89 36.31
C LEU A 16 7.32 -2.23 36.48
N PHE A 17 6.88 -2.49 37.71
CA PHE A 17 5.48 -2.48 38.08
C PHE A 17 4.97 -1.05 37.95
N VAL A 18 4.42 -0.71 36.79
CA VAL A 18 3.55 0.46 36.63
C VAL A 18 2.24 0.10 37.31
N THR A 19 2.03 0.59 38.52
CA THR A 19 0.72 0.58 39.15
C THR A 19 -0.24 1.33 38.25
N THR A 20 -1.10 0.61 37.55
CA THR A 20 -2.21 1.18 36.81
C THR A 20 -3.20 1.77 37.80
N ALA A 21 -3.03 3.04 38.14
CA ALA A 21 -4.15 3.82 38.63
C ALA A 21 -5.21 3.74 37.52
N ALA A 22 -6.39 3.20 37.84
CA ALA A 22 -7.58 3.32 36.98
C ALA A 22 -7.70 4.80 36.59
N PRO A 23 -7.97 5.15 35.32
CA PRO A 23 -8.11 6.53 34.95
C PRO A 23 -9.25 7.11 35.78
N ALA A 24 -8.91 8.00 36.73
CA ALA A 24 -9.88 8.85 37.37
C ALA A 24 -10.62 9.55 36.21
N GLN A 25 -11.90 9.24 36.02
CA GLN A 25 -12.76 10.02 35.11
C GLN A 25 -12.58 11.46 35.53
N SER A 26 -11.94 12.24 34.68
CA SER A 26 -11.69 13.64 34.94
C SER A 26 -13.07 14.29 35.10
N GLN A 27 -13.37 14.77 36.31
CA GLN A 27 -14.65 15.39 36.65
C GLN A 27 -14.93 16.67 35.81
N ASN A 28 -14.13 16.96 34.78
CA ASN A 28 -14.17 18.17 34.00
C ASN A 28 -13.97 17.93 32.49
N ASP A 29 -14.37 16.78 31.94
CA ASP A 29 -14.31 16.56 30.48
C ASP A 29 -15.53 17.20 29.80
N PRO A 30 -15.39 18.30 29.04
CA PRO A 30 -16.52 19.04 28.50
C PRO A 30 -17.39 18.18 27.59
N VAL A 31 -18.70 18.31 27.73
CA VAL A 31 -19.68 17.71 26.82
C VAL A 31 -19.69 18.52 25.52
N VAL A 32 -19.48 17.85 24.38
CA VAL A 32 -19.47 18.45 23.04
C VAL A 32 -20.77 18.22 22.28
N ALA A 33 -21.54 17.16 22.63
CA ALA A 33 -22.87 16.90 22.10
C ALA A 33 -23.69 16.08 23.10
N GLU A 34 -25.00 16.32 23.17
CA GLU A 34 -25.91 15.54 24.02
C GLU A 34 -27.28 15.40 23.41
N ASN A 35 -27.99 14.34 23.83
CA ASN A 35 -29.41 14.15 23.63
C ASN A 35 -30.06 13.66 24.95
N SER A 36 -31.33 13.27 24.91
CA SER A 36 -32.07 12.78 26.10
C SER A 36 -31.48 11.50 26.73
N THR A 37 -30.65 10.74 26.00
CA THR A 37 -30.18 9.39 26.39
C THR A 37 -28.67 9.23 26.43
N ALA A 38 -27.92 10.17 25.86
CA ALA A 38 -26.45 10.07 25.75
C ALA A 38 -25.78 11.44 25.73
N LYS A 39 -24.54 11.47 26.17
CA LYS A 39 -23.63 12.63 26.08
C LYS A 39 -22.31 12.18 25.48
N ILE A 40 -21.73 12.98 24.60
CA ILE A 40 -20.40 12.79 24.03
C ILE A 40 -19.47 13.81 24.65
N THR A 41 -18.40 13.35 25.24
CA THR A 41 -17.36 14.22 25.83
C THR A 41 -16.31 14.59 24.78
N ARG A 42 -15.48 15.60 25.11
CA ARG A 42 -14.36 15.99 24.27
C ARG A 42 -13.41 14.82 24.02
N THR A 43 -13.01 14.10 25.07
CA THR A 43 -12.10 12.95 24.95
C THR A 43 -12.65 11.86 24.05
N GLU A 44 -13.98 11.58 24.16
CA GLU A 44 -14.62 10.60 23.28
C GLU A 44 -14.62 11.06 21.81
N PHE A 45 -14.85 12.34 21.57
CA PHE A 45 -14.79 12.90 20.23
C PHE A 45 -13.37 12.88 19.66
N GLU A 46 -12.36 13.29 20.45
CA GLU A 46 -10.95 13.23 20.07
C GLU A 46 -10.49 11.81 19.74
N ALA A 47 -10.92 10.82 20.53
CA ALA A 47 -10.63 9.41 20.26
C ALA A 47 -11.25 8.92 18.94
N GLU A 48 -12.47 9.39 18.61
CA GLU A 48 -13.10 9.04 17.33
C GLU A 48 -12.39 9.72 16.15
N ILE A 49 -11.97 10.99 16.30
CA ILE A 49 -11.16 11.68 15.28
C ILE A 49 -9.83 10.97 15.01
N GLN A 50 -9.19 10.40 16.03
CA GLN A 50 -7.93 9.66 15.86
C GLN A 50 -8.09 8.39 15.01
N ARG A 51 -9.29 7.83 14.86
CA ARG A 51 -9.57 6.70 13.98
C ARG A 51 -9.55 7.08 12.49
N ILE A 52 -9.69 8.37 12.18
CA ILE A 52 -9.63 8.88 10.81
C ILE A 52 -8.14 8.98 10.41
N PRO A 53 -7.75 8.53 9.20
CA PRO A 53 -6.40 8.71 8.68
C PRO A 53 -5.94 10.18 8.77
N SER A 54 -4.69 10.40 9.12
CA SER A 54 -4.15 11.75 9.43
C SER A 54 -4.27 12.75 8.28
N ASP A 55 -4.15 12.27 7.05
CA ASP A 55 -4.29 13.05 5.82
C ASP A 55 -5.74 13.50 5.55
N LEU A 56 -6.74 12.81 6.08
CA LEU A 56 -8.16 13.13 5.91
C LEU A 56 -8.75 13.95 7.08
N ARG A 57 -8.03 14.03 8.22
CA ARG A 57 -8.52 14.73 9.42
C ARG A 57 -8.74 16.22 9.17
N GLY A 58 -7.83 16.87 8.44
CA GLY A 58 -7.91 18.29 8.12
C GLY A 58 -9.21 18.63 7.40
N ASP A 59 -9.51 17.90 6.35
CA ASP A 59 -10.73 18.07 5.55
C ASP A 59 -12.00 17.75 6.33
N MET A 60 -11.93 16.76 7.22
CA MET A 60 -13.04 16.40 8.10
C MET A 60 -13.37 17.53 9.06
N LEU A 61 -12.36 18.08 9.74
CA LEU A 61 -12.51 19.12 10.75
C LEU A 61 -12.85 20.50 10.16
N ALA A 62 -12.51 20.75 8.90
CA ALA A 62 -12.83 21.99 8.20
C ALA A 62 -14.34 22.14 7.87
N SER A 63 -15.15 21.08 8.02
CA SER A 63 -16.55 21.07 7.67
C SER A 63 -17.45 20.89 8.88
N ASN A 64 -18.13 21.96 9.32
CA ASN A 64 -19.12 21.90 10.40
C ASN A 64 -20.20 20.83 10.15
N LYS A 65 -20.60 20.64 8.89
CA LYS A 65 -21.59 19.60 8.53
C LYS A 65 -21.04 18.21 8.83
N ARG A 66 -19.81 17.87 8.37
CA ARG A 66 -19.20 16.55 8.60
C ARG A 66 -18.97 16.28 10.09
N VAL A 67 -18.53 17.30 10.84
CA VAL A 67 -18.39 17.21 12.30
C VAL A 67 -19.74 16.95 12.96
N GLY A 68 -20.80 17.66 12.55
CA GLY A 68 -22.16 17.45 13.04
C GLY A 68 -22.69 16.05 12.73
N ASP A 69 -22.49 15.56 11.53
CA ASP A 69 -22.89 14.20 11.12
C ASP A 69 -22.16 13.12 11.95
N LEU A 70 -20.85 13.30 12.21
CA LEU A 70 -20.08 12.41 13.08
C LEU A 70 -20.61 12.40 14.51
N LEU A 71 -20.84 13.56 15.11
CA LEU A 71 -21.40 13.67 16.46
C LEU A 71 -22.79 13.04 16.56
N ALA A 72 -23.65 13.21 15.55
CA ALA A 72 -24.94 12.56 15.48
C ALA A 72 -24.81 11.01 15.43
N GLN A 73 -23.88 10.48 14.65
CA GLN A 73 -23.60 9.04 14.63
C GLN A 73 -23.05 8.52 15.97
N MET A 74 -22.18 9.29 16.64
CA MET A 74 -21.66 8.93 17.96
C MET A 74 -22.78 8.91 19.00
N LEU A 75 -23.67 9.92 19.00
CA LEU A 75 -24.84 9.97 19.89
C LEU A 75 -25.77 8.79 19.65
N LEU A 76 -26.11 8.47 18.40
CA LEU A 76 -26.94 7.32 18.04
C LEU A 76 -26.34 6.02 18.59
N ARG A 77 -25.06 5.78 18.31
CA ARG A 77 -24.33 4.59 18.80
C ARG A 77 -24.35 4.49 20.33
N LYS A 78 -24.07 5.59 21.01
CA LYS A 78 -24.05 5.63 22.49
C LYS A 78 -25.42 5.45 23.09
N SER A 79 -26.46 6.03 22.49
CA SER A 79 -27.84 5.85 22.91
C SER A 79 -28.28 4.39 22.80
N LEU A 80 -28.01 3.72 21.70
CA LEU A 80 -28.27 2.28 21.49
C LEU A 80 -27.49 1.42 22.50
N ALA A 81 -26.22 1.76 22.77
CA ALA A 81 -25.42 1.06 23.77
C ALA A 81 -26.02 1.22 25.20
N ASN A 82 -26.51 2.40 25.53
CA ASN A 82 -27.19 2.63 26.83
C ASN A 82 -28.49 1.84 26.95
N GLN A 83 -29.29 1.74 25.88
CA GLN A 83 -30.47 0.88 25.83
C GLN A 83 -30.08 -0.60 26.02
N ALA A 84 -29.10 -1.09 25.26
CA ALA A 84 -28.62 -2.46 25.38
C ALA A 84 -28.17 -2.81 26.82
N LYS A 85 -27.49 -1.88 27.50
CA LYS A 85 -27.12 -2.04 28.91
C LYS A 85 -28.35 -2.05 29.85
N SER A 86 -29.34 -1.17 29.62
CA SER A 86 -30.54 -1.16 30.43
C SER A 86 -31.34 -2.45 30.28
N GLU A 87 -31.33 -3.07 29.12
CA GLU A 87 -31.91 -4.38 28.82
C GLU A 87 -31.03 -5.57 29.21
N LYS A 88 -29.85 -5.31 29.80
CA LYS A 88 -28.85 -6.32 30.21
C LYS A 88 -28.39 -7.23 29.09
N LEU A 89 -28.36 -6.74 27.85
CA LEU A 89 -27.86 -7.52 26.70
C LEU A 89 -26.38 -7.82 26.82
N ASP A 90 -25.63 -6.93 27.47
CA ASP A 90 -24.20 -7.09 27.79
C ASP A 90 -23.93 -8.12 28.91
N ALA A 91 -24.95 -8.49 29.71
CA ALA A 91 -24.85 -9.54 30.74
C ALA A 91 -25.05 -10.95 30.17
N ILE A 92 -25.54 -11.09 28.94
CA ILE A 92 -25.64 -12.39 28.26
C ILE A 92 -24.20 -12.90 27.99
N PRO A 93 -23.82 -14.13 28.42
CA PRO A 93 -22.43 -14.57 28.41
C PRO A 93 -21.73 -14.44 27.05
N VAL A 94 -22.38 -14.79 25.96
CA VAL A 94 -21.81 -14.67 24.60
C VAL A 94 -21.62 -13.20 24.20
N ASN A 95 -22.51 -12.29 24.60
CA ASN A 95 -22.38 -10.87 24.30
C ASN A 95 -21.29 -10.22 25.18
N ALA A 96 -21.21 -10.59 26.46
CA ALA A 96 -20.12 -10.16 27.34
C ALA A 96 -18.75 -10.54 26.76
N ALA A 97 -18.60 -11.79 26.31
CA ALA A 97 -17.38 -12.25 25.66
C ALA A 97 -17.06 -11.45 24.38
N ARG A 98 -18.06 -11.15 23.55
CA ARG A 98 -17.87 -10.32 22.34
C ARG A 98 -17.37 -8.92 22.69
N VAL A 99 -17.98 -8.26 23.70
CA VAL A 99 -17.55 -6.93 24.13
C VAL A 99 -16.10 -6.97 24.65
N THR A 100 -15.76 -7.99 25.46
CA THR A 100 -14.39 -8.17 25.96
C THR A 100 -13.41 -8.37 24.83
N ASN A 101 -13.68 -9.25 23.89
CA ASN A 101 -12.80 -9.51 22.74
C ASN A 101 -12.57 -8.25 21.89
N GLU A 102 -13.59 -7.41 21.72
CA GLU A 102 -13.45 -6.12 21.01
C GLU A 102 -12.55 -5.14 21.79
N ALA A 103 -12.73 -5.05 23.11
CA ALA A 103 -11.87 -4.22 23.96
C ALA A 103 -10.40 -4.70 23.94
N GLU A 104 -10.18 -6.00 24.04
CA GLU A 104 -8.84 -6.61 23.95
C GLU A 104 -8.19 -6.36 22.59
N ARG A 105 -8.95 -6.44 21.49
CA ARG A 105 -8.46 -6.12 20.15
C ARG A 105 -7.98 -4.67 20.06
N VAL A 106 -8.76 -3.72 20.62
CA VAL A 106 -8.35 -2.31 20.66
C VAL A 106 -7.09 -2.12 21.51
N LEU A 107 -7.03 -2.74 22.68
CA LEU A 107 -5.86 -2.66 23.56
C LEU A 107 -4.61 -3.25 22.90
N ALA A 108 -4.73 -4.37 22.19
CA ALA A 108 -3.63 -4.96 21.44
C ALA A 108 -3.11 -4.02 20.34
N GLN A 109 -4.03 -3.38 19.58
CA GLN A 109 -3.65 -2.39 18.59
C GLN A 109 -2.93 -1.18 19.21
N LEU A 110 -3.46 -0.64 20.31
CA LEU A 110 -2.81 0.47 21.03
C LEU A 110 -1.41 0.08 21.53
N ARG A 111 -1.21 -1.16 21.99
CA ARG A 111 0.10 -1.64 22.41
C ARG A 111 1.08 -1.72 21.23
N VAL A 112 0.65 -2.21 20.08
CA VAL A 112 1.48 -2.24 18.86
C VAL A 112 1.86 -0.82 18.46
N MET A 113 0.90 0.11 18.38
CA MET A 113 1.15 1.52 18.06
C MET A 113 2.17 2.16 19.02
N GLN A 114 2.03 1.92 20.31
CA GLN A 114 2.99 2.41 21.33
C GLN A 114 4.42 1.90 21.08
N VAL A 115 4.56 0.64 20.68
CA VAL A 115 5.87 0.05 20.35
C VAL A 115 6.45 0.70 19.10
N GLU A 116 5.65 0.87 18.08
CA GLU A 116 6.06 1.48 16.81
C GLU A 116 6.44 2.97 17.01
N GLU A 117 5.68 3.70 17.82
CA GLU A 117 5.98 5.10 18.17
C GLU A 117 7.29 5.22 18.96
N ALA A 118 7.46 4.39 19.99
CA ALA A 118 8.69 4.36 20.78
C ALA A 118 9.91 3.97 19.93
N ALA A 119 9.75 2.98 19.04
CA ALA A 119 10.79 2.58 18.11
C ALA A 119 11.13 3.71 17.12
N SER A 120 10.11 4.39 16.61
CA SER A 120 10.27 5.56 15.74
C SER A 120 11.09 6.66 16.41
N ALA A 121 10.70 7.05 17.62
CA ALA A 121 11.39 8.05 18.41
C ALA A 121 12.84 7.64 18.71
N ALA A 122 13.09 6.38 19.05
CA ALA A 122 14.43 5.84 19.31
C ALA A 122 15.31 5.84 18.05
N PHE A 123 14.75 5.61 16.89
CA PHE A 123 15.43 5.72 15.60
C PHE A 123 15.77 7.19 15.30
N ASP A 124 14.79 8.07 15.40
CA ASP A 124 14.93 9.49 15.05
C ASP A 124 15.94 10.20 15.96
N ALA A 125 16.06 9.78 17.22
CA ALA A 125 17.08 10.29 18.17
C ALA A 125 18.53 10.01 17.70
N LYS A 126 18.74 9.05 16.79
CA LYS A 126 20.05 8.66 16.25
C LYS A 126 20.31 9.23 14.84
N ARG A 127 19.72 10.37 14.49
CA ARG A 127 19.72 10.91 13.12
C ARG A 127 21.10 10.87 12.44
N ALA A 128 22.16 11.32 13.09
CA ALA A 128 23.51 11.36 12.50
C ALA A 128 24.02 9.97 12.13
N ALA A 129 23.84 8.99 13.02
CA ALA A 129 24.23 7.59 12.77
C ALA A 129 23.39 6.97 11.65
N ASN A 130 22.10 7.28 11.59
CA ASN A 130 21.20 6.78 10.55
C ASN A 130 21.57 7.34 9.18
N VAL A 131 21.95 8.60 9.07
CA VAL A 131 22.44 9.22 7.83
C VAL A 131 23.78 8.61 7.43
N ALA A 132 24.70 8.37 8.37
CA ALA A 132 25.96 7.67 8.07
C ALA A 132 25.70 6.26 7.53
N ARG A 133 24.78 5.52 8.15
CA ARG A 133 24.37 4.18 7.67
C ARG A 133 23.71 4.23 6.29
N ALA A 134 22.87 5.22 6.03
CA ALA A 134 22.27 5.43 4.71
C ALA A 134 23.34 5.68 3.64
N ARG A 135 24.37 6.44 3.96
CA ARG A 135 25.51 6.69 3.07
C ARG A 135 26.32 5.40 2.76
N GLU A 136 26.51 4.55 3.76
CA GLU A 136 27.16 3.23 3.54
C GLU A 136 26.34 2.37 2.58
N ILE A 137 25.03 2.30 2.75
CA ILE A 137 24.11 1.55 1.86
C ILE A 137 24.19 2.10 0.43
N TYR A 138 24.14 3.41 0.28
CA TYR A 138 24.27 4.06 -1.02
C TYR A 138 25.60 3.73 -1.71
N LEU A 139 26.71 3.78 -0.96
CA LEU A 139 28.04 3.50 -1.50
C LEU A 139 28.21 2.01 -1.87
N ALA A 140 27.58 1.10 -1.13
CA ALA A 140 27.63 -0.33 -1.40
C ALA A 140 26.93 -0.74 -2.70
N ASP A 141 25.85 -0.03 -3.08
CA ASP A 141 25.12 -0.33 -4.31
C ASP A 141 24.57 0.98 -4.94
N ARG A 142 25.47 1.75 -5.54
CA ARG A 142 25.11 3.01 -6.23
C ARG A 142 24.26 2.79 -7.47
N GLU A 143 24.42 1.63 -8.11
CA GLU A 143 23.68 1.28 -9.34
C GLU A 143 22.18 1.16 -9.10
N ARG A 144 21.75 0.78 -7.91
CA ARG A 144 20.34 0.78 -7.48
C ARG A 144 19.64 2.12 -7.66
N TYR A 145 20.41 3.21 -7.62
CA TYR A 145 19.91 4.59 -7.73
C TYR A 145 20.14 5.17 -9.14
N ARG A 146 20.33 4.31 -10.12
CA ARG A 146 20.46 4.72 -11.51
C ARG A 146 19.12 5.14 -12.08
N VAL A 147 19.06 6.34 -12.62
CA VAL A 147 17.99 6.78 -13.52
C VAL A 147 18.38 6.31 -14.92
N PRO A 148 17.55 5.54 -15.61
CA PRO A 148 17.86 5.10 -16.96
C PRO A 148 17.94 6.29 -17.92
N GLU A 149 18.59 6.08 -19.07
CA GLU A 149 18.52 7.04 -20.17
C GLU A 149 17.09 7.10 -20.72
N GLU A 150 16.60 8.29 -20.92
CA GLU A 150 15.32 8.56 -21.60
C GLU A 150 15.52 9.46 -22.79
N ILE A 151 14.74 9.21 -23.83
CA ILE A 151 14.65 10.11 -24.97
C ILE A 151 13.21 10.55 -25.17
N SER A 152 13.06 11.75 -25.73
CA SER A 152 11.81 12.19 -26.35
C SER A 152 11.97 12.07 -27.85
N ALA A 153 11.01 11.46 -28.53
CA ALA A 153 11.06 11.28 -29.97
C ALA A 153 9.67 11.45 -30.60
N SER A 154 9.70 11.77 -31.90
CA SER A 154 8.52 11.71 -32.76
C SER A 154 8.74 10.64 -33.82
N HIS A 155 7.66 10.01 -34.30
CA HIS A 155 7.75 9.00 -35.34
C HIS A 155 6.68 9.13 -36.43
N ILE A 156 6.98 8.54 -37.60
CA ILE A 156 6.05 8.29 -38.69
C ILE A 156 6.00 6.80 -38.91
N LEU A 157 4.82 6.20 -38.83
CA LEU A 157 4.61 4.76 -39.00
C LEU A 157 4.01 4.45 -40.39
N PHE A 158 4.56 3.46 -41.06
CA PHE A 158 4.00 2.77 -42.22
C PHE A 158 3.73 1.31 -41.85
N ASP A 159 2.45 1.01 -41.60
CA ASP A 159 1.99 -0.25 -41.03
C ASP A 159 2.03 -1.39 -42.08
N THR A 160 2.74 -2.46 -41.74
CA THR A 160 2.83 -3.67 -42.58
C THR A 160 1.57 -4.51 -42.63
N LYS A 161 0.53 -4.17 -41.87
CA LYS A 161 -0.83 -4.72 -42.02
C LYS A 161 -1.60 -4.08 -43.19
N LYS A 162 -1.19 -2.87 -43.63
CA LYS A 162 -1.82 -2.12 -44.68
C LYS A 162 -1.03 -2.16 -45.99
N HIS A 163 0.26 -2.43 -45.93
CA HIS A 163 1.19 -2.46 -47.07
C HIS A 163 2.06 -3.73 -46.98
N SER A 164 2.58 -4.15 -48.14
CA SER A 164 3.65 -5.12 -48.13
C SER A 164 4.89 -4.52 -47.43
N ASN A 165 5.77 -5.41 -46.93
CA ASN A 165 6.98 -4.96 -46.24
C ASN A 165 7.85 -4.06 -47.12
N GLU A 166 7.94 -4.33 -48.42
CA GLU A 166 8.72 -3.57 -49.37
C GLU A 166 8.09 -2.21 -49.66
N GLU A 167 6.77 -2.15 -49.82
CA GLU A 167 6.02 -0.89 -50.00
C GLU A 167 6.12 0.00 -48.77
N ALA A 168 5.94 -0.54 -47.57
CA ALA A 168 6.05 0.20 -46.33
C ALA A 168 7.47 0.78 -46.15
N ARG A 169 8.50 -0.01 -46.47
CA ARG A 169 9.89 0.47 -46.47
C ARG A 169 10.13 1.62 -47.47
N LYS A 170 9.58 1.49 -48.69
CA LYS A 170 9.70 2.55 -49.71
C LYS A 170 9.00 3.83 -49.26
N LEU A 171 7.78 3.72 -48.75
CA LEU A 171 7.05 4.88 -48.23
C LEU A 171 7.80 5.58 -47.08
N ALA A 172 8.44 4.81 -46.20
CA ALA A 172 9.27 5.35 -45.14
C ALA A 172 10.49 6.08 -45.69
N ALA A 173 11.17 5.52 -46.70
CA ALA A 173 12.33 6.15 -47.34
C ALA A 173 11.91 7.46 -48.09
N ASP A 174 10.78 7.46 -48.77
CA ASP A 174 10.24 8.61 -49.46
C ASP A 174 9.86 9.75 -48.47
N ALA A 175 9.23 9.40 -47.32
CA ALA A 175 8.94 10.36 -46.28
C ALA A 175 10.21 10.94 -45.67
N ARG A 176 11.21 10.12 -45.42
CA ARG A 176 12.53 10.58 -44.96
C ARG A 176 13.18 11.54 -45.93
N ALA A 177 13.17 11.22 -47.23
CA ALA A 177 13.73 12.10 -48.26
C ALA A 177 13.07 13.47 -48.27
N ARG A 178 11.74 13.54 -48.12
CA ARG A 178 10.99 14.82 -48.00
C ARG A 178 11.45 15.61 -46.75
N ILE A 179 11.63 14.96 -45.61
CA ILE A 179 12.04 15.61 -44.36
C ILE A 179 13.48 16.12 -44.47
N VAL A 180 14.39 15.32 -45.00
CA VAL A 180 15.80 15.73 -45.22
C VAL A 180 15.90 16.87 -46.25
N ALA A 181 15.00 16.92 -47.20
CA ALA A 181 14.88 18.05 -48.15
C ALA A 181 14.27 19.32 -47.54
N GLY A 182 13.94 19.32 -46.25
CA GLY A 182 13.47 20.49 -45.51
C GLY A 182 11.97 20.54 -45.21
N ALA A 183 11.21 19.48 -45.50
CA ALA A 183 9.81 19.44 -45.09
C ALA A 183 9.71 19.30 -43.53
N ASP A 184 8.73 19.99 -42.94
CA ASP A 184 8.47 19.88 -41.49
C ASP A 184 8.01 18.48 -41.12
N PHE A 185 8.69 17.88 -40.13
CA PHE A 185 8.43 16.52 -39.68
C PHE A 185 6.99 16.32 -39.22
N ASN A 186 6.46 17.27 -38.42
CA ASN A 186 5.13 17.13 -37.85
C ASN A 186 4.05 17.23 -38.95
N VAL A 187 4.29 18.04 -39.99
CA VAL A 187 3.41 18.12 -41.14
C VAL A 187 3.40 16.79 -41.89
N VAL A 188 4.57 16.25 -42.20
CA VAL A 188 4.70 14.94 -42.86
C VAL A 188 4.11 13.80 -42.01
N ALA A 189 4.29 13.85 -40.69
CA ALA A 189 3.69 12.86 -39.77
C ALA A 189 2.16 12.92 -39.80
N LYS A 190 1.55 14.10 -39.76
CA LYS A 190 0.09 14.27 -39.84
C LYS A 190 -0.48 13.82 -41.18
N GLU A 191 0.28 14.00 -42.25
CA GLU A 191 -0.11 13.64 -43.62
C GLU A 191 0.00 12.14 -43.88
N LEU A 192 1.13 11.52 -43.51
CA LEU A 192 1.51 10.19 -43.97
C LEU A 192 1.51 9.11 -42.92
N SER A 193 1.60 9.46 -41.62
CA SER A 193 1.69 8.44 -40.56
C SER A 193 0.39 7.64 -40.45
N GLN A 194 0.55 6.35 -40.32
CA GLN A 194 -0.55 5.41 -40.06
C GLN A 194 -0.76 5.12 -38.57
N ASP A 195 0.04 5.76 -37.69
CA ASP A 195 -0.28 5.83 -36.28
C ASP A 195 -1.49 6.75 -36.07
N PRO A 196 -2.58 6.25 -35.46
CA PRO A 196 -3.80 7.04 -35.26
C PRO A 196 -3.57 8.34 -34.49
N SER A 197 -2.61 8.39 -33.57
CA SER A 197 -2.32 9.56 -32.75
C SER A 197 -1.56 10.66 -33.51
N ALA A 198 -0.89 10.33 -34.61
CA ALA A 198 -0.04 11.26 -35.32
C ALA A 198 -0.80 12.45 -35.93
N ARG A 199 -2.09 12.28 -36.22
CA ARG A 199 -2.96 13.38 -36.74
C ARG A 199 -3.11 14.51 -35.73
N GLU A 200 -3.14 14.18 -34.43
CA GLU A 200 -3.31 15.15 -33.34
C GLU A 200 -1.95 15.68 -32.87
N ASN A 201 -1.02 14.78 -32.55
CA ASN A 201 0.23 15.10 -31.88
C ASN A 201 1.46 15.25 -32.80
N GLY A 202 1.29 15.12 -34.15
CA GLY A 202 2.40 15.18 -35.09
C GLY A 202 3.41 14.02 -34.95
N GLY A 203 2.96 12.88 -34.44
CA GLY A 203 3.79 11.71 -34.23
C GLY A 203 4.63 11.72 -32.93
N SER A 204 4.37 12.67 -32.02
CA SER A 204 5.11 12.76 -30.74
C SER A 204 4.80 11.58 -29.82
N LEU A 205 5.86 10.97 -29.28
CA LEU A 205 5.78 9.86 -28.30
C LEU A 205 6.08 10.31 -26.86
N GLY A 206 6.54 11.56 -26.67
CA GLY A 206 7.01 12.07 -25.39
C GLY A 206 8.30 11.39 -24.93
N TRP A 207 8.56 11.45 -23.60
CA TRP A 207 9.72 10.84 -22.97
C TRP A 207 9.50 9.37 -22.66
N PHE A 208 10.47 8.53 -22.99
CA PHE A 208 10.44 7.10 -22.70
C PHE A 208 11.85 6.50 -22.51
N PRO A 209 11.98 5.53 -21.59
CA PRO A 209 13.18 4.70 -21.46
C PRO A 209 13.21 3.63 -22.56
N ARG A 210 14.38 3.04 -22.76
CA ARG A 210 14.66 2.05 -23.82
C ARG A 210 13.72 0.84 -23.81
N GLU A 211 13.33 0.40 -22.65
CA GLU A 211 12.54 -0.83 -22.42
C GLU A 211 11.04 -0.67 -22.71
N LYS A 212 10.59 0.58 -22.86
CA LYS A 212 9.13 0.87 -23.03
C LYS A 212 8.61 0.60 -24.43
N MET A 213 9.48 0.65 -25.44
CA MET A 213 9.11 0.52 -26.85
C MET A 213 9.59 -0.81 -27.44
N ASP A 214 9.13 -1.14 -28.66
CA ASP A 214 9.65 -2.27 -29.42
C ASP A 214 11.19 -2.22 -29.50
N ALA A 215 11.84 -3.37 -29.34
CA ALA A 215 13.30 -3.45 -29.23
C ALA A 215 14.04 -2.92 -30.46
N ALA A 216 13.48 -3.12 -31.68
CA ALA A 216 14.08 -2.61 -32.91
C ALA A 216 13.86 -1.10 -33.07
N PHE A 217 12.65 -0.61 -32.73
CA PHE A 217 12.36 0.81 -32.65
C PHE A 217 13.30 1.52 -31.67
N SER A 218 13.43 0.99 -30.46
CA SER A 218 14.31 1.54 -29.43
C SER A 218 15.76 1.59 -29.88
N ARG A 219 16.29 0.53 -30.51
CA ARG A 219 17.66 0.55 -31.07
C ARG A 219 17.84 1.71 -32.04
N GLY A 220 16.87 1.92 -32.96
CA GLY A 220 16.92 3.01 -33.95
C GLY A 220 16.82 4.38 -33.30
N ALA A 221 15.88 4.57 -32.38
CA ALA A 221 15.66 5.84 -31.70
C ALA A 221 16.84 6.26 -30.83
N PHE A 222 17.38 5.35 -30.00
CA PHE A 222 18.51 5.62 -29.12
C PHE A 222 19.88 5.71 -29.84
N ALA A 223 19.96 5.27 -31.10
CA ALA A 223 21.15 5.47 -31.93
C ALA A 223 21.32 6.92 -32.44
N LEU A 224 20.23 7.70 -32.49
CA LEU A 224 20.26 9.11 -32.82
C LEU A 224 21.01 9.88 -31.73
N LYS A 225 21.83 10.85 -32.07
CA LYS A 225 22.77 11.49 -31.14
C LYS A 225 22.35 12.91 -30.76
N GLN A 226 21.84 13.67 -31.72
CA GLN A 226 21.51 15.08 -31.54
C GLN A 226 20.02 15.33 -31.72
N THR A 227 19.48 16.26 -30.95
CA THR A 227 18.11 16.74 -31.15
C THR A 227 17.95 17.22 -32.60
N GLY A 228 16.90 16.74 -33.26
CA GLY A 228 16.63 16.97 -34.65
C GLY A 228 17.16 15.86 -35.60
N ASP A 229 18.01 14.94 -35.14
CA ASP A 229 18.44 13.80 -35.95
C ASP A 229 17.26 12.97 -36.43
N ILE A 230 17.32 12.56 -37.71
CA ILE A 230 16.30 11.72 -38.37
C ILE A 230 16.92 10.33 -38.62
N SER A 231 16.23 9.27 -38.23
CA SER A 231 16.69 7.91 -38.46
C SER A 231 16.64 7.50 -39.93
N GLU A 232 17.42 6.48 -40.29
CA GLU A 232 17.09 5.64 -41.44
C GLU A 232 15.76 4.92 -41.18
N PRO A 233 15.08 4.35 -42.22
CA PRO A 233 13.90 3.54 -41.98
C PRO A 233 14.18 2.38 -41.02
N VAL A 234 13.46 2.33 -39.89
CA VAL A 234 13.59 1.35 -38.82
C VAL A 234 12.41 0.39 -38.89
N GLN A 235 12.68 -0.90 -39.00
CA GLN A 235 11.64 -1.94 -38.97
C GLN A 235 11.36 -2.39 -37.53
N SER A 236 10.07 -2.39 -37.16
CA SER A 236 9.57 -2.96 -35.91
C SER A 236 8.50 -4.02 -36.16
N SER A 237 7.92 -4.57 -35.12
CA SER A 237 6.76 -5.47 -35.21
C SER A 237 5.50 -4.81 -35.75
N PHE A 238 5.41 -3.47 -35.78
CA PHE A 238 4.29 -2.69 -36.27
C PHE A 238 4.43 -2.29 -37.75
N GLY A 239 5.65 -2.20 -38.23
CA GLY A 239 5.95 -1.73 -39.58
C GLY A 239 7.26 -0.96 -39.66
N TRP A 240 7.34 -0.04 -40.62
CA TRP A 240 8.50 0.81 -40.85
C TRP A 240 8.30 2.21 -40.26
N HIS A 241 9.34 2.68 -39.59
CA HIS A 241 9.31 3.97 -38.89
C HIS A 241 10.39 4.91 -39.40
N ILE A 242 10.07 6.19 -39.47
CA ILE A 242 11.04 7.29 -39.45
C ILE A 242 10.94 7.97 -38.11
N ILE A 243 12.06 8.14 -37.43
CA ILE A 243 12.13 8.62 -36.04
C ILE A 243 12.93 9.92 -36.04
N ARG A 244 12.42 10.94 -35.32
CA ARG A 244 13.14 12.17 -35.01
C ARG A 244 13.40 12.24 -33.52
N LEU A 245 14.65 12.49 -33.13
CA LEU A 245 15.02 12.75 -31.75
C LEU A 245 14.61 14.18 -31.36
N GLU A 246 13.79 14.32 -30.33
CA GLU A 246 13.35 15.61 -29.78
C GLU A 246 14.18 16.06 -28.58
N GLY A 247 14.68 15.10 -27.80
CA GLY A 247 15.50 15.38 -26.64
C GLY A 247 16.06 14.10 -26.00
N ARG A 248 17.04 14.29 -25.13
CA ARG A 248 17.71 13.19 -24.44
C ARG A 248 18.03 13.56 -23.00
N HIS A 249 17.62 12.73 -22.07
CA HIS A 249 18.08 12.73 -20.69
C HIS A 249 19.08 11.59 -20.52
N PRO A 250 20.37 11.88 -20.31
CA PRO A 250 21.38 10.84 -20.16
C PRO A 250 21.13 10.04 -18.88
N SER A 251 21.50 8.76 -18.91
CA SER A 251 21.50 7.96 -17.69
C SER A 251 22.43 8.59 -16.65
N ARG A 252 21.97 8.66 -15.40
CA ARG A 252 22.75 9.15 -14.28
C ARG A 252 22.49 8.35 -13.01
N ILE A 253 23.45 8.29 -12.12
CA ILE A 253 23.23 7.83 -10.76
C ILE A 253 22.81 9.04 -9.94
N LYS A 254 21.65 8.95 -9.25
CA LYS A 254 21.23 9.99 -8.32
C LYS A 254 22.30 10.17 -7.25
N PRO A 255 22.77 11.39 -6.97
CA PRO A 255 23.69 11.64 -5.87
C PRO A 255 23.04 11.29 -4.53
N PHE A 256 23.84 11.03 -3.50
CA PHE A 256 23.36 10.63 -2.18
C PHE A 256 22.30 11.58 -1.63
N ASP A 257 22.48 12.89 -1.80
CA ASP A 257 21.59 13.92 -1.25
C ASP A 257 20.18 13.86 -1.88
N GLU A 258 20.02 13.36 -3.11
CA GLU A 258 18.69 13.14 -3.73
C GLU A 258 17.97 11.90 -3.18
N VAL A 259 18.68 10.94 -2.59
CA VAL A 259 18.13 9.65 -2.15
C VAL A 259 18.29 9.41 -0.65
N GLN A 260 18.94 10.32 0.06
CA GLN A 260 19.22 10.20 1.50
C GLN A 260 17.94 9.96 2.30
N ASP A 261 16.92 10.78 2.09
CA ASP A 261 15.69 10.70 2.87
C ASP A 261 14.91 9.42 2.57
N GLU A 262 14.93 8.95 1.33
CA GLU A 262 14.33 7.66 0.93
C GLU A 262 15.03 6.50 1.65
N ILE A 263 16.37 6.50 1.69
CA ILE A 263 17.14 5.44 2.34
C ILE A 263 16.92 5.47 3.85
N VAL A 264 16.95 6.66 4.47
CA VAL A 264 16.69 6.83 5.91
C VAL A 264 15.27 6.40 6.26
N ALA A 265 14.27 6.74 5.46
CA ALA A 265 12.89 6.30 5.66
C ALA A 265 12.76 4.76 5.58
N SER A 266 13.45 4.13 4.64
CA SER A 266 13.51 2.67 4.52
C SER A 266 14.16 2.02 5.74
N LEU A 267 15.26 2.57 6.23
CA LEU A 267 15.92 2.12 7.46
C LEU A 267 15.01 2.25 8.68
N ARG A 268 14.33 3.39 8.79
CA ARG A 268 13.35 3.66 9.87
C ARG A 268 12.24 2.62 9.87
N LYS A 269 11.64 2.40 8.70
CA LYS A 269 10.58 1.39 8.55
C LYS A 269 11.07 0.01 8.97
N THR A 270 12.23 -0.42 8.49
CA THR A 270 12.83 -1.72 8.83
C THR A 270 13.07 -1.84 10.34
N TYR A 271 13.60 -0.79 10.97
CA TYR A 271 13.85 -0.78 12.41
C TYR A 271 12.54 -0.90 13.22
N VAL A 272 11.52 -0.13 12.87
CA VAL A 272 10.21 -0.17 13.53
C VAL A 272 9.55 -1.54 13.37
N ASP A 273 9.54 -2.08 12.15
CA ASP A 273 9.01 -3.41 11.88
C ASP A 273 9.71 -4.48 12.71
N GLN A 274 11.04 -4.43 12.81
CA GLN A 274 11.81 -5.36 13.65
C GLN A 274 11.45 -5.27 15.14
N GLN A 275 11.29 -4.06 15.69
CA GLN A 275 10.91 -3.89 17.09
C GLN A 275 9.50 -4.43 17.38
N ARG A 276 8.55 -4.21 16.47
CA ARG A 276 7.21 -4.79 16.52
C ARG A 276 7.29 -6.32 16.47
N ASP A 277 8.00 -6.86 15.51
CA ASP A 277 8.06 -8.30 15.25
C ASP A 277 8.73 -9.07 16.40
N ILE A 278 9.71 -8.48 17.10
CA ILE A 278 10.31 -9.06 18.32
C ILE A 278 9.25 -9.33 19.38
N ILE A 279 8.37 -8.37 19.63
CA ILE A 279 7.32 -8.51 20.66
C ILE A 279 6.27 -9.52 20.19
N LEU A 280 5.82 -9.44 18.95
CA LEU A 280 4.84 -10.37 18.41
C LEU A 280 5.37 -11.81 18.38
N TYR A 281 6.65 -11.98 18.04
CA TYR A 281 7.31 -13.28 18.04
C TYR A 281 7.38 -13.89 19.44
N ALA A 282 7.76 -13.10 20.43
CA ALA A 282 7.86 -13.56 21.82
C ALA A 282 6.50 -14.05 22.34
N ILE A 283 5.41 -13.34 22.05
CA ILE A 283 4.06 -13.73 22.47
C ILE A 283 3.58 -14.98 21.71
N ARG A 284 3.79 -15.02 20.39
CA ARG A 284 3.34 -16.14 19.54
C ARG A 284 4.04 -17.45 19.87
N ASN A 285 5.30 -17.37 20.26
CA ASN A 285 6.14 -18.54 20.54
C ASN A 285 6.35 -18.75 22.04
N ASP A 286 5.41 -18.31 22.88
CA ASP A 286 5.46 -18.59 24.32
C ASP A 286 5.39 -20.10 24.51
N PRO A 287 6.41 -20.72 25.16
CA PRO A 287 6.46 -22.18 25.40
C PRO A 287 5.34 -22.66 26.33
N ALA A 288 4.71 -21.77 27.08
CA ALA A 288 3.56 -22.09 27.93
C ALA A 288 2.24 -22.16 27.18
N THR A 289 2.24 -21.83 25.85
CA THR A 289 1.03 -21.90 25.02
C THR A 289 0.55 -23.34 24.93
N ALA A 290 -0.68 -23.60 25.41
CA ALA A 290 -1.33 -24.90 25.31
C ALA A 290 -2.73 -24.77 24.68
N ILE A 291 -3.05 -25.68 23.80
CA ILE A 291 -4.39 -25.80 23.19
C ILE A 291 -5.08 -27.02 23.81
N ASN A 292 -6.31 -26.83 24.29
CA ASN A 292 -7.12 -27.93 24.78
C ASN A 292 -7.87 -28.59 23.59
N ASP A 293 -7.16 -29.45 22.88
CA ASP A 293 -7.71 -30.10 21.67
C ASP A 293 -9.04 -30.86 21.89
N PRO A 294 -9.26 -31.59 23.01
CA PRO A 294 -10.56 -32.21 23.28
C PRO A 294 -11.70 -31.21 23.39
N GLU A 295 -11.48 -30.08 24.05
CA GLU A 295 -12.53 -29.05 24.19
C GLU A 295 -12.78 -28.31 22.86
N VAL A 296 -11.71 -28.01 22.10
CA VAL A 296 -11.83 -27.44 20.76
C VAL A 296 -12.65 -28.36 19.85
N LYS A 297 -12.39 -29.67 19.87
CA LYS A 297 -13.16 -30.64 19.08
C LYS A 297 -14.63 -30.65 19.50
N ASN A 298 -14.92 -30.72 20.79
CA ASN A 298 -16.29 -30.68 21.31
C ASN A 298 -17.03 -29.39 20.88
N LEU A 299 -16.34 -28.25 20.90
CA LEU A 299 -16.89 -26.97 20.44
C LEU A 299 -17.20 -27.03 18.94
N LEU A 300 -16.28 -27.52 18.11
CA LEU A 300 -16.48 -27.65 16.67
C LEU A 300 -17.63 -28.56 16.33
N ASP A 301 -17.76 -29.71 17.01
CA ASP A 301 -18.87 -30.66 16.82
C ASP A 301 -20.22 -29.98 17.12
N ARG A 302 -20.30 -29.18 18.17
CA ARG A 302 -21.53 -28.41 18.54
C ARG A 302 -21.87 -27.33 17.53
N LEU A 303 -20.86 -26.59 17.04
CA LEU A 303 -21.07 -25.47 16.09
C LEU A 303 -21.37 -25.98 14.67
N SER A 304 -20.91 -27.19 14.32
CA SER A 304 -21.15 -27.81 13.03
C SER A 304 -22.48 -28.56 12.95
N ALA A 305 -23.11 -28.85 14.11
CA ALA A 305 -24.39 -29.52 14.16
C ALA A 305 -25.49 -28.65 13.51
N PRO A 306 -26.30 -29.20 12.60
CA PRO A 306 -27.40 -28.46 12.00
C PRO A 306 -28.40 -28.02 13.09
N PRO A 307 -29.07 -26.86 12.93
CA PRO A 307 -30.06 -26.35 13.88
C PRO A 307 -31.09 -27.41 14.26
N ALA A 308 -31.48 -27.46 15.53
CA ALA A 308 -32.42 -28.45 16.06
C ALA A 308 -33.73 -28.54 15.25
N ALA A 309 -34.18 -27.44 14.65
CA ALA A 309 -35.35 -27.40 13.76
C ALA A 309 -35.15 -28.22 12.47
N GLU A 310 -33.94 -28.27 11.91
CA GLU A 310 -33.61 -29.04 10.70
C GLU A 310 -33.47 -30.54 11.02
N GLN A 311 -33.01 -30.87 12.23
CA GLN A 311 -32.94 -32.23 12.71
C GLN A 311 -34.34 -32.83 13.00
N ALA A 312 -35.27 -32.01 13.53
CA ALA A 312 -36.67 -32.40 13.73
C ALA A 312 -37.38 -32.65 12.39
N ALA A 313 -37.19 -31.77 11.39
CA ALA A 313 -37.77 -31.90 10.08
C ALA A 313 -37.28 -33.17 9.32
N LYS A 314 -36.05 -33.63 9.56
CA LYS A 314 -35.52 -34.87 8.99
C LYS A 314 -36.03 -36.13 9.71
N ARG A 315 -36.44 -36.03 11.00
CA ARG A 315 -37.04 -37.15 11.74
C ARG A 315 -38.50 -37.39 11.35
N ASP A 316 -39.22 -36.33 10.98
CA ASP A 316 -40.66 -36.37 10.63
C ASP A 316 -40.92 -36.59 9.13
N ALA A 317 -39.85 -36.70 8.31
CA ALA A 317 -40.00 -37.01 6.89
C ALA A 317 -40.54 -38.44 6.72
N PRO A 318 -41.69 -38.68 6.02
CA PRO A 318 -42.24 -40.01 5.84
C PRO A 318 -41.27 -40.90 5.02
N THR A 319 -40.99 -42.08 5.56
CA THR A 319 -40.17 -43.07 4.89
C THR A 319 -40.80 -43.40 3.53
N PRO A 320 -40.07 -43.32 2.40
CA PRO A 320 -40.65 -43.67 1.09
C PRO A 320 -41.11 -45.11 1.10
N ALA A 321 -42.41 -45.32 0.81
CA ALA A 321 -42.99 -46.65 0.70
C ALA A 321 -42.22 -47.49 -0.36
N LYS A 322 -41.73 -48.68 0.06
CA LYS A 322 -41.14 -49.64 -0.85
C LYS A 322 -42.18 -49.99 -1.94
N ALA A 323 -41.93 -49.62 -3.18
CA ALA A 323 -42.68 -50.12 -4.31
C ALA A 323 -42.44 -51.61 -4.37
N SER A 324 -43.50 -52.38 -4.12
CA SER A 324 -43.56 -53.84 -4.40
C SER A 324 -43.83 -54.03 -5.88
N ASN A 325 -42.89 -54.67 -6.55
CA ASN A 325 -43.14 -55.36 -7.82
C ASN A 325 -43.76 -56.69 -7.52
#